data_06e5e964b432797cabb6b25f89b360dd
#
_entry.id   06e5e964b432797cabb6b25f89b360dd
#
_cell.length_a   1.000
_cell.length_b   1.000
_cell.length_c   1.000
_cell.angle_alpha   90.00
_cell.angle_beta   90.00
_cell.angle_gamma   90.00
#
_symmetry.space_group_name_H-M   'P 1'
#
loop_
_entity.id
_entity.type
_entity.pdbx_description
1 polymer ?
#
loop_
_entity_poly.entity_id
_entity_poly.type
_entity_poly.pdbx_seq_one_letter_code
_entity_poly.pdbx_strand_id
1 'polypeptide(L)'
;MATKIFTTGLLEELKMEIPSTRKCLERIPLEKLFHFKPHETSMEMGYLTLLVAEIPLWIAHMIEDSEIDFVTYPHEKIETSEQLMAHFEDNVKKAETSLLNANDDTLEEIFSLKANGEVMYTSPKKIDIRTTINHLVHHRGQLTVYMRMNGISIPSIYGPSADDKSF
;
A
#
# COMPACT_ATOMS: atom_id res chain seq x y z
N MET A 1 -22.23 -21.39 -7.92
CA MET A 1 -20.95 -20.64 -8.08
C MET A 1 -20.84 -19.67 -6.91
N ALA A 2 -19.68 -19.57 -6.27
CA ALA A 2 -19.47 -18.59 -5.20
C ALA A 2 -19.58 -17.17 -5.77
N THR A 3 -20.19 -16.25 -5.02
CA THR A 3 -20.37 -14.85 -5.43
C THR A 3 -19.04 -14.12 -5.33
N LYS A 4 -18.77 -13.22 -6.28
CA LYS A 4 -17.52 -12.44 -6.36
C LYS A 4 -17.78 -10.93 -6.58
N ILE A 5 -18.90 -10.40 -6.11
CA ILE A 5 -19.28 -8.99 -6.33
C ILE A 5 -18.34 -8.06 -5.53
N PHE A 6 -18.17 -8.33 -4.24
CA PHE A 6 -17.29 -7.52 -3.39
C PHE A 6 -15.83 -7.72 -3.74
N THR A 7 -15.41 -8.97 -3.96
CA THR A 7 -14.02 -9.28 -4.35
C THR A 7 -13.63 -8.57 -5.64
N THR A 8 -14.52 -8.59 -6.65
CA THR A 8 -14.30 -7.89 -7.92
C THR A 8 -14.20 -6.38 -7.71
N GLY A 9 -15.11 -5.79 -6.92
CA GLY A 9 -15.09 -4.34 -6.64
C GLY A 9 -13.81 -3.90 -5.94
N LEU A 10 -13.32 -4.64 -4.94
CA LEU A 10 -12.06 -4.34 -4.25
C LEU A 10 -10.84 -4.49 -5.17
N LEU A 11 -10.85 -5.49 -6.06
CA LEU A 11 -9.79 -5.65 -7.04
C LEU A 11 -9.76 -4.50 -8.06
N GLU A 12 -10.92 -4.06 -8.53
CA GLU A 12 -11.03 -2.92 -9.43
C GLU A 12 -10.56 -1.62 -8.75
N GLU A 13 -10.96 -1.38 -7.50
CA GLU A 13 -10.51 -0.23 -6.72
C GLU A 13 -8.98 -0.23 -6.53
N LEU A 14 -8.39 -1.36 -6.13
CA LEU A 14 -6.94 -1.50 -6.04
C LEU A 14 -6.25 -1.20 -7.38
N LYS A 15 -6.73 -1.78 -8.48
CA LYS A 15 -6.19 -1.58 -9.83
C LYS A 15 -6.26 -0.12 -10.30
N MET A 16 -7.23 0.64 -9.84
CA MET A 16 -7.29 2.08 -10.13
C MET A 16 -6.23 2.89 -9.41
N GLU A 17 -5.81 2.46 -8.20
CA GLU A 17 -4.83 3.17 -7.38
C GLU A 17 -3.37 2.85 -7.75
N ILE A 18 -3.10 1.66 -8.26
CA ILE A 18 -1.73 1.19 -8.55
C ILE A 18 -0.98 2.06 -9.57
N PRO A 19 -1.54 2.49 -10.72
CA PRO A 19 -0.78 3.26 -11.71
C PRO A 19 -0.24 4.59 -11.18
N SER A 20 -1.02 5.34 -10.41
CA SER A 20 -0.58 6.60 -9.82
C SER A 20 0.39 6.39 -8.65
N THR A 21 0.23 5.33 -7.89
CA THR A 21 1.19 4.94 -6.84
C THR A 21 2.54 4.59 -7.46
N ARG A 22 2.56 3.77 -8.52
CA ARG A 22 3.76 3.43 -9.29
C ARG A 22 4.50 4.68 -9.77
N LYS A 23 3.79 5.60 -10.41
CA LYS A 23 4.37 6.87 -10.90
C LYS A 23 4.98 7.73 -9.78
N CYS A 24 4.43 7.67 -8.56
CA CYS A 24 5.02 8.34 -7.41
C CYS A 24 6.33 7.64 -6.99
N LEU A 25 6.30 6.33 -6.80
CA LEU A 25 7.45 5.55 -6.34
C LEU A 25 8.63 5.60 -7.32
N GLU A 26 8.38 5.51 -8.63
CA GLU A 26 9.40 5.59 -9.69
C GLU A 26 10.21 6.89 -9.66
N ARG A 27 9.64 7.98 -9.12
CA ARG A 27 10.28 9.31 -9.09
C ARG A 27 11.13 9.55 -7.83
N ILE A 28 11.10 8.64 -6.86
CA ILE A 28 11.76 8.83 -5.56
C ILE A 28 13.17 8.23 -5.61
N PRO A 29 14.23 9.05 -5.48
CA PRO A 29 15.59 8.56 -5.33
C PRO A 29 15.80 8.09 -3.89
N LEU A 30 15.37 6.86 -3.57
CA LEU A 30 15.32 6.31 -2.22
C LEU A 30 16.66 6.44 -1.49
N GLU A 31 17.76 6.15 -2.19
CA GLU A 31 19.12 6.14 -1.65
C GLU A 31 19.58 7.53 -1.14
N LYS A 32 19.01 8.60 -1.74
CA LYS A 32 19.40 9.98 -1.45
C LYS A 32 18.52 10.65 -0.39
N LEU A 33 17.25 10.26 -0.32
CA LEU A 33 16.24 10.96 0.47
C LEU A 33 15.67 10.11 1.60
N PHE A 34 16.28 8.95 1.89
CA PHE A 34 15.76 8.03 2.91
C PHE A 34 15.48 8.72 4.24
N HIS A 35 16.44 9.49 4.76
CA HIS A 35 16.38 10.15 6.08
C HIS A 35 15.71 11.53 6.08
N PHE A 36 15.18 11.99 4.94
CA PHE A 36 14.47 13.27 4.91
C PHE A 36 13.21 13.24 5.77
N LYS A 37 13.00 14.28 6.57
CA LYS A 37 11.79 14.52 7.38
C LYS A 37 11.31 15.95 7.19
N PRO A 38 10.01 16.20 6.95
CA PRO A 38 9.46 17.55 6.93
C PRO A 38 9.36 18.18 8.32
N HIS A 39 9.30 17.37 9.37
CA HIS A 39 9.25 17.76 10.78
C HIS A 39 9.95 16.69 11.63
N GLU A 40 10.47 17.06 12.80
CA GLU A 40 11.21 16.15 13.68
C GLU A 40 10.42 14.90 14.11
N THR A 41 9.11 15.04 14.31
CA THR A 41 8.20 13.93 14.67
C THR A 41 7.59 13.21 13.46
N SER A 42 7.90 13.64 12.24
CA SER A 42 7.42 12.97 11.02
C SER A 42 8.18 11.68 10.77
N MET A 43 7.55 10.76 10.07
CA MET A 43 8.20 9.56 9.52
C MET A 43 9.28 9.99 8.52
N GLU A 44 10.38 9.26 8.47
CA GLU A 44 11.39 9.45 7.41
C GLU A 44 10.81 9.11 6.04
N MET A 45 11.21 9.84 5.00
CA MET A 45 10.69 9.64 3.64
C MET A 45 10.93 8.22 3.13
N GLY A 46 12.08 7.62 3.47
CA GLY A 46 12.38 6.23 3.12
C GLY A 46 11.36 5.27 3.70
N TYR A 47 11.08 5.36 5.00
CA TYR A 47 10.07 4.50 5.64
C TYR A 47 8.66 4.74 5.09
N LEU A 48 8.27 5.99 4.83
CA LEU A 48 6.98 6.28 4.19
C LEU A 48 6.89 5.70 2.78
N THR A 49 7.99 5.75 2.03
CA THR A 49 8.06 5.18 0.68
C THR A 49 7.95 3.66 0.70
N LEU A 50 8.67 3.00 1.62
CA LEU A 50 8.59 1.54 1.82
C LEU A 50 7.19 1.12 2.27
N LEU A 51 6.59 1.86 3.19
CA LEU A 51 5.22 1.62 3.64
C LEU A 51 4.23 1.64 2.47
N VAL A 52 4.30 2.67 1.61
CA VAL A 52 3.44 2.77 0.41
C VAL A 52 3.65 1.57 -0.52
N ALA A 53 4.88 1.09 -0.67
CA ALA A 53 5.19 -0.08 -1.51
C ALA A 53 4.73 -1.40 -0.89
N GLU A 54 4.65 -1.50 0.44
CA GLU A 54 4.31 -2.72 1.17
C GLU A 54 2.80 -2.91 1.39
N ILE A 55 2.03 -1.82 1.52
CA ILE A 55 0.60 -1.89 1.83
C ILE A 55 -0.18 -2.87 0.93
N PRO A 56 0.06 -3.01 -0.40
CA PRO A 56 -0.63 -4.02 -1.19
C PRO A 56 -0.44 -5.46 -0.67
N LEU A 57 0.74 -5.79 -0.14
CA LEU A 57 1.03 -7.13 0.41
C LEU A 57 0.12 -7.47 1.60
N TRP A 58 -0.26 -6.49 2.39
CA TRP A 58 -1.16 -6.71 3.54
C TRP A 58 -2.53 -7.21 3.11
N ILE A 59 -3.01 -6.83 1.91
CA ILE A 59 -4.26 -7.37 1.35
C ILE A 59 -4.14 -8.88 1.13
N ALA A 60 -3.01 -9.36 0.60
CA ALA A 60 -2.78 -10.79 0.44
C ALA A 60 -2.78 -11.51 1.80
N HIS A 61 -2.07 -11.00 2.78
CA HIS A 61 -2.05 -11.57 4.14
C HIS A 61 -3.43 -11.57 4.81
N MET A 62 -4.23 -10.53 4.65
CA MET A 62 -5.60 -10.49 5.17
C MET A 62 -6.46 -11.62 4.60
N ILE A 63 -6.28 -11.95 3.32
CA ILE A 63 -7.04 -13.01 2.64
C ILE A 63 -6.52 -14.39 3.03
N GLU A 64 -5.21 -14.59 2.98
CA GLU A 64 -4.55 -15.90 3.08
C GLU A 64 -4.29 -16.33 4.52
N ASP A 65 -3.76 -15.42 5.35
CA ASP A 65 -3.31 -15.73 6.71
C ASP A 65 -4.35 -15.40 7.79
N SER A 66 -5.32 -14.54 7.48
CA SER A 66 -6.37 -14.05 8.40
C SER A 66 -5.86 -13.28 9.61
N GLU A 67 -4.55 -13.05 9.73
CA GLU A 67 -3.94 -12.28 10.80
C GLU A 67 -2.62 -11.63 10.40
N ILE A 68 -2.28 -10.52 11.04
CA ILE A 68 -0.97 -9.87 10.97
C ILE A 68 -0.57 -9.46 12.39
N ASP A 69 0.64 -9.82 12.82
CA ASP A 69 1.25 -9.25 14.02
C ASP A 69 2.26 -8.18 13.60
N PHE A 70 1.88 -6.91 13.77
CA PHE A 70 2.66 -5.79 13.24
C PHE A 70 4.01 -5.58 13.97
N VAL A 71 4.19 -6.18 15.17
CA VAL A 71 5.46 -6.07 15.91
C VAL A 71 6.49 -7.07 15.40
N THR A 72 6.03 -8.25 15.00
CA THR A 72 6.90 -9.33 14.51
C THR A 72 6.88 -9.48 12.99
N TYR A 73 6.12 -8.60 12.30
CA TYR A 73 6.01 -8.63 10.85
C TYR A 73 7.38 -8.44 10.19
N PRO A 74 7.80 -9.36 9.32
CA PRO A 74 9.10 -9.26 8.68
C PRO A 74 9.08 -8.19 7.58
N HIS A 75 9.98 -7.21 7.69
CA HIS A 75 10.19 -6.22 6.63
C HIS A 75 11.40 -6.58 5.79
N GLU A 76 11.26 -6.51 4.48
CA GLU A 76 12.40 -6.67 3.58
C GLU A 76 13.33 -5.46 3.66
N LYS A 77 14.64 -5.72 3.56
CA LYS A 77 15.65 -4.66 3.52
C LYS A 77 15.77 -4.12 2.10
N ILE A 78 15.17 -2.97 1.85
CA ILE A 78 15.17 -2.27 0.57
C ILE A 78 16.05 -1.04 0.67
N GLU A 79 17.08 -0.93 -0.16
CA GLU A 79 18.07 0.14 -0.09
C GLU A 79 18.16 0.98 -1.37
N THR A 80 17.62 0.46 -2.49
CA THR A 80 17.70 1.14 -3.80
C THR A 80 16.32 1.35 -4.41
N SER A 81 16.22 2.35 -5.29
CA SER A 81 14.98 2.62 -6.04
C SER A 81 14.59 1.44 -6.95
N GLU A 82 15.56 0.69 -7.47
CA GLU A 82 15.29 -0.53 -8.27
C GLU A 82 14.66 -1.64 -7.42
N GLN A 83 15.24 -1.90 -6.22
CA GLN A 83 14.68 -2.86 -5.27
C GLN A 83 13.27 -2.46 -4.82
N LEU A 84 13.06 -1.15 -4.56
CA LEU A 84 11.75 -0.59 -4.20
C LEU A 84 10.70 -0.93 -5.25
N MET A 85 11.00 -0.70 -6.53
CA MET A 85 10.05 -0.96 -7.60
C MET A 85 9.78 -2.46 -7.79
N ALA A 86 10.81 -3.30 -7.72
CA ALA A 86 10.64 -4.75 -7.77
C ALA A 86 9.77 -5.26 -6.62
N HIS A 87 10.00 -4.78 -5.40
CA HIS A 87 9.22 -5.11 -4.20
C HIS A 87 7.75 -4.67 -4.36
N PHE A 88 7.51 -3.45 -4.82
CA PHE A 88 6.16 -2.94 -5.05
C PHE A 88 5.39 -3.80 -6.06
N GLU A 89 6.00 -4.11 -7.23
CA GLU A 89 5.35 -4.91 -8.27
C GLU A 89 5.04 -6.34 -7.80
N ASP A 90 5.92 -6.95 -7.02
CA ASP A 90 5.67 -8.28 -6.43
C ASP A 90 4.50 -8.23 -5.42
N ASN A 91 4.46 -7.22 -4.57
CA ASN A 91 3.38 -7.01 -3.60
C ASN A 91 2.02 -6.77 -4.27
N VAL A 92 2.00 -5.96 -5.33
CA VAL A 92 0.79 -5.74 -6.15
C VAL A 92 0.30 -7.05 -6.76
N LYS A 93 1.21 -7.82 -7.36
CA LYS A 93 0.89 -9.11 -7.97
C LYS A 93 0.30 -10.09 -6.95
N LYS A 94 0.86 -10.15 -5.74
CA LYS A 94 0.33 -10.99 -4.65
C LYS A 94 -1.08 -10.55 -4.27
N ALA A 95 -1.29 -9.26 -4.03
CA ALA A 95 -2.61 -8.71 -3.70
C ALA A 95 -3.68 -9.01 -4.76
N GLU A 96 -3.36 -8.77 -6.04
CA GLU A 96 -4.27 -9.05 -7.15
C GLU A 96 -4.58 -10.55 -7.25
N THR A 97 -3.59 -11.41 -7.08
CA THR A 97 -3.75 -12.87 -7.14
C THR A 97 -4.65 -13.36 -6.01
N SER A 98 -4.44 -12.88 -4.79
CA SER A 98 -5.26 -13.27 -3.63
C SER A 98 -6.69 -12.81 -3.77
N LEU A 99 -6.94 -11.57 -4.25
CA LEU A 99 -8.28 -11.07 -4.55
C LEU A 99 -8.96 -11.85 -5.68
N LEU A 100 -8.25 -12.22 -6.74
CA LEU A 100 -8.78 -13.03 -7.84
C LEU A 100 -9.22 -14.42 -7.39
N ASN A 101 -8.49 -15.02 -6.46
CA ASN A 101 -8.74 -16.39 -5.96
C ASN A 101 -9.80 -16.43 -4.85
N ALA A 102 -9.96 -15.34 -4.09
CA ALA A 102 -10.97 -15.22 -3.04
C ALA A 102 -12.41 -15.16 -3.62
N ASN A 103 -13.39 -15.33 -2.75
CA ASN A 103 -14.79 -15.10 -3.02
C ASN A 103 -15.42 -14.27 -1.89
N ASP A 104 -16.68 -13.89 -2.04
CA ASP A 104 -17.35 -13.02 -1.07
C ASP A 104 -17.51 -13.68 0.31
N ASP A 105 -17.62 -15.02 0.40
CA ASP A 105 -17.66 -15.74 1.67
C ASP A 105 -16.32 -15.61 2.41
N THR A 106 -15.19 -15.71 1.70
CA THR A 106 -13.85 -15.45 2.27
C THR A 106 -13.74 -14.05 2.85
N LEU A 107 -14.37 -13.06 2.22
CA LEU A 107 -14.35 -11.67 2.69
C LEU A 107 -15.20 -11.41 3.95
N GLU A 108 -16.14 -12.29 4.27
CA GLU A 108 -16.91 -12.23 5.52
C GLU A 108 -16.17 -12.85 6.71
N GLU A 109 -15.12 -13.64 6.47
CA GLU A 109 -14.27 -14.19 7.54
C GLU A 109 -13.61 -13.06 8.34
N ILE A 110 -13.23 -13.39 9.58
CA ILE A 110 -12.60 -12.42 10.50
C ILE A 110 -11.09 -12.36 10.22
N PHE A 111 -10.60 -11.15 10.13
CA PHE A 111 -9.19 -10.80 10.20
C PHE A 111 -8.85 -10.32 11.61
N SER A 112 -7.63 -10.59 12.07
CA SER A 112 -7.09 -10.18 13.38
C SER A 112 -5.78 -9.40 13.23
N LEU A 113 -5.75 -8.19 13.75
CA LEU A 113 -4.49 -7.45 13.93
C LEU A 113 -3.95 -7.73 15.33
N LYS A 114 -2.69 -8.14 15.41
CA LYS A 114 -2.02 -8.53 16.65
C LYS A 114 -0.81 -7.64 16.95
N ALA A 115 -0.41 -7.64 18.20
CA ALA A 115 0.84 -7.07 18.68
C ALA A 115 1.45 -8.03 19.72
N ASN A 116 2.63 -8.59 19.44
CA ASN A 116 3.29 -9.61 20.28
C ASN A 116 2.37 -10.80 20.63
N GLY A 117 1.58 -11.26 19.67
CA GLY A 117 0.63 -12.38 19.84
C GLY A 117 -0.72 -12.00 20.44
N GLU A 118 -0.88 -10.80 21.02
CA GLU A 118 -2.15 -10.32 21.57
C GLU A 118 -3.01 -9.70 20.48
N VAL A 119 -4.31 -10.04 20.45
CA VAL A 119 -5.28 -9.48 19.51
C VAL A 119 -5.63 -8.06 19.94
N MET A 120 -5.27 -7.10 19.10
CA MET A 120 -5.57 -5.67 19.31
C MET A 120 -6.91 -5.27 18.67
N TYR A 121 -7.25 -5.92 17.58
CA TYR A 121 -8.41 -5.54 16.77
C TYR A 121 -8.85 -6.72 15.89
N THR A 122 -10.15 -6.83 15.63
CA THR A 122 -10.74 -7.81 14.70
C THR A 122 -11.86 -7.17 13.88
N SER A 123 -11.97 -7.52 12.61
CA SER A 123 -13.13 -7.19 11.79
C SER A 123 -13.29 -8.15 10.60
N PRO A 124 -14.41 -8.10 9.87
CA PRO A 124 -14.52 -8.83 8.60
C PRO A 124 -13.46 -8.36 7.60
N LYS A 125 -12.79 -9.31 6.90
CA LYS A 125 -11.73 -9.04 5.92
C LYS A 125 -12.09 -7.95 4.90
N LYS A 126 -13.34 -7.93 4.41
CA LYS A 126 -13.80 -6.90 3.46
C LYS A 126 -13.63 -5.46 3.97
N ILE A 127 -13.80 -5.24 5.28
CA ILE A 127 -13.66 -3.93 5.90
C ILE A 127 -12.19 -3.54 5.96
N ASP A 128 -11.32 -4.47 6.40
CA ASP A 128 -9.89 -4.22 6.51
C ASP A 128 -9.21 -4.04 5.16
N ILE A 129 -9.56 -4.85 4.16
CA ILE A 129 -9.02 -4.70 2.79
C ILE A 129 -9.39 -3.32 2.22
N ARG A 130 -10.64 -2.90 2.36
CA ARG A 130 -11.08 -1.57 1.94
C ARG A 130 -10.34 -0.46 2.68
N THR A 131 -10.20 -0.60 4.01
CA THR A 131 -9.44 0.34 4.83
C THR A 131 -7.97 0.38 4.40
N THR A 132 -7.39 -0.76 4.02
CA THR A 132 -6.00 -0.88 3.55
C THR A 132 -5.81 -0.19 2.20
N ILE A 133 -6.75 -0.26 1.27
CA ILE A 133 -6.70 0.53 0.03
C ILE A 133 -6.73 2.04 0.35
N ASN A 134 -7.61 2.49 1.25
CA ASN A 134 -7.63 3.88 1.70
C ASN A 134 -6.34 4.29 2.42
N HIS A 135 -5.71 3.37 3.15
CA HIS A 135 -4.41 3.57 3.81
C HIS A 135 -3.29 3.82 2.79
N LEU A 136 -3.28 3.05 1.69
CA LEU A 136 -2.39 3.30 0.55
C LEU A 136 -2.58 4.71 -0.01
N VAL A 137 -3.82 5.10 -0.29
CA VAL A 137 -4.16 6.44 -0.81
C VAL A 137 -3.73 7.54 0.15
N HIS A 138 -3.96 7.36 1.46
CA HIS A 138 -3.55 8.31 2.50
C HIS A 138 -2.04 8.51 2.52
N HIS A 139 -1.25 7.45 2.61
CA HIS A 139 0.21 7.56 2.67
C HIS A 139 0.83 8.01 1.35
N ARG A 140 0.27 7.62 0.20
CA ARG A 140 0.65 8.20 -1.08
C ARG A 140 0.41 9.71 -1.11
N GLY A 141 -0.71 10.19 -0.58
CA GLY A 141 -1.00 11.62 -0.45
C GLY A 141 0.05 12.34 0.40
N GLN A 142 0.44 11.77 1.56
CA GLN A 142 1.54 12.30 2.37
C GLN A 142 2.86 12.30 1.60
N LEU A 143 3.17 11.22 0.88
CA LEU A 143 4.39 11.07 0.11
C LEU A 143 4.51 12.16 -0.97
N THR A 144 3.42 12.57 -1.62
CA THR A 144 3.44 13.67 -2.62
C THR A 144 3.85 15.01 -2.00
N VAL A 145 3.50 15.26 -0.74
CA VAL A 145 3.98 16.45 -0.01
C VAL A 145 5.49 16.39 0.20
N TYR A 146 6.02 15.24 0.61
CA TYR A 146 7.47 15.04 0.78
C TYR A 146 8.21 15.18 -0.55
N MET A 147 7.65 14.63 -1.64
CA MET A 147 8.17 14.80 -2.99
C MET A 147 8.28 16.28 -3.36
N ARG A 148 7.21 17.06 -3.15
CA ARG A 148 7.19 18.51 -3.44
C ARG A 148 8.26 19.26 -2.66
N MET A 149 8.43 18.97 -1.38
CA MET A 149 9.45 19.61 -0.53
C MET A 149 10.88 19.31 -0.98
N ASN A 150 11.10 18.22 -1.72
CA ASN A 150 12.39 17.82 -2.27
C ASN A 150 12.54 18.14 -3.77
N GLY A 151 11.66 18.93 -4.36
CA GLY A 151 11.72 19.31 -5.77
C GLY A 151 11.45 18.15 -6.74
N ILE A 152 10.86 17.05 -6.27
CA ILE A 152 10.46 15.92 -7.11
C ILE A 152 9.12 16.25 -7.76
N SER A 153 9.02 16.08 -9.08
CA SER A 153 7.78 16.30 -9.82
C SER A 153 6.69 15.32 -9.37
N ILE A 154 5.46 15.83 -9.20
CA ILE A 154 4.31 15.03 -8.78
C ILE A 154 3.52 14.60 -10.02
N PRO A 155 3.23 13.29 -10.21
CA PRO A 155 2.39 12.85 -11.32
C PRO A 155 0.93 13.33 -11.16
N SER A 156 0.18 13.30 -12.26
CA SER A 156 -1.28 13.30 -12.19
C SER A 156 -1.76 12.07 -11.43
N ILE A 157 -2.71 12.23 -10.49
CA ILE A 157 -3.28 11.14 -9.68
C ILE A 157 -4.77 11.01 -9.97
N TYR A 158 -5.60 11.89 -9.44
CA TYR A 158 -7.04 11.97 -9.76
C TYR A 158 -7.37 13.13 -10.70
N GLY A 159 -6.36 13.81 -11.15
CA GLY A 159 -6.43 14.98 -12.03
C GLY A 159 -5.07 15.64 -12.14
N PRO A 160 -4.95 16.68 -12.95
CA PRO A 160 -3.69 17.35 -13.24
C PRO A 160 -2.99 17.86 -11.98
N SER A 161 -1.67 17.69 -11.90
CA SER A 161 -0.80 18.35 -10.92
C SER A 161 -0.20 19.64 -11.51
N ALA A 162 0.63 20.35 -10.75
CA ALA A 162 1.42 21.46 -11.27
C ALA A 162 2.43 21.00 -12.33
N ASP A 163 2.91 19.75 -12.24
CA ASP A 163 3.99 19.19 -13.07
C ASP A 163 3.51 18.27 -14.19
N ASP A 164 2.30 17.71 -14.07
CA ASP A 164 1.74 16.72 -14.99
C ASP A 164 0.29 17.08 -15.30
N LYS A 165 -0.01 17.40 -16.56
CA LYS A 165 -1.33 17.84 -17.02
C LYS A 165 -2.15 16.70 -17.65
N SER A 166 -1.65 15.46 -17.62
CA SER A 166 -2.40 14.29 -18.09
C SER A 166 -3.60 13.98 -17.19
N PHE A 167 -4.57 13.26 -17.76
CA PHE A 167 -5.70 12.65 -17.04
C PHE A 167 -5.59 11.14 -17.08
#